data_3474d38163149eb02635d10a87a5e7d2
#
_entry.id   3474d38163149eb02635d10a87a5e7d2
#
_cell.length_a   1.000
_cell.length_b   1.000
_cell.length_c   1.000
_cell.angle_alpha   90.00
_cell.angle_beta   90.00
_cell.angle_gamma   90.00
#
_symmetry.space_group_name_H-M   'P 1'
#
loop_
_entity.id
_entity.type
_entity.pdbx_description
1 polymer ?
#
loop_
_entity_poly.entity_id
_entity_poly.type
_entity_poly.pdbx_seq_one_letter_code
_entity_poly.pdbx_strand_id
1 'polypeptide(L)'
;MKPGLYPHERQNSQGAVFFVSILFIIGLLFGYYIAAPLSINFLAGYVVDASIENQIDMQSYMSTLTTMSVSCAFVFELPMIVFFLAKAGIVSPEIMQMYRKHAIVVILILAAVITPPDISAQIIVTIPILLLYELSIHIARVVRRGDAARLNAKLAREQARAAALPPQ
;
A
#
# COMPACT_ATOMS: atom_id res chain seq x y z
N MET A 1 -17.25 17.10 25.68
CA MET A 1 -16.11 17.62 24.92
C MET A 1 -16.09 16.91 23.57
N LYS A 2 -16.50 17.55 22.49
CA LYS A 2 -16.46 16.99 21.13
C LYS A 2 -15.17 17.48 20.49
N PRO A 3 -14.24 16.60 20.05
CA PRO A 3 -13.10 17.03 19.26
C PRO A 3 -13.64 17.52 17.91
N GLY A 4 -13.51 18.82 17.66
CA GLY A 4 -13.95 19.45 16.42
C GLY A 4 -13.04 19.04 15.27
N LEU A 5 -13.44 18.03 14.51
CA LEU A 5 -12.91 17.86 13.15
C LEU A 5 -13.41 19.03 12.32
N TYR A 6 -12.46 19.79 11.76
CA TYR A 6 -12.78 20.86 10.83
C TYR A 6 -13.58 20.30 9.64
N PRO A 7 -14.66 20.97 9.19
CA PRO A 7 -15.51 20.48 8.11
C PRO A 7 -14.76 20.20 6.79
N HIS A 8 -13.59 20.82 6.62
CA HIS A 8 -12.72 20.60 5.46
C HIS A 8 -11.93 19.28 5.52
N GLU A 9 -11.72 18.70 6.70
CA GLU A 9 -11.08 17.38 6.86
C GLU A 9 -12.04 16.22 6.57
N ARG A 10 -13.33 16.42 6.78
CA ARG A 10 -14.37 15.40 6.56
C ARG A 10 -14.52 15.05 5.07
N GLN A 11 -14.39 16.03 4.19
CA GLN A 11 -14.50 15.83 2.74
C GLN A 11 -13.28 15.10 2.17
N ASN A 12 -12.08 15.34 2.73
CA ASN A 12 -10.86 14.62 2.36
C ASN A 12 -10.82 13.19 2.93
N SER A 13 -11.45 12.95 4.09
CA SER A 13 -11.53 11.61 4.69
C SER A 13 -12.43 10.66 3.89
N GLN A 14 -13.53 11.16 3.32
CA GLN A 14 -14.42 10.31 2.51
C GLN A 14 -13.75 9.82 1.22
N GLY A 15 -12.98 10.68 0.55
CA GLY A 15 -12.18 10.28 -0.60
C GLY A 15 -11.10 9.25 -0.25
N ALA A 16 -10.47 9.39 0.92
CA ALA A 16 -9.47 8.47 1.41
C ALA A 16 -10.06 7.08 1.70
N VAL A 17 -11.21 7.01 2.38
CA VAL A 17 -11.91 5.75 2.68
C VAL A 17 -12.33 5.03 1.39
N PHE A 18 -12.85 5.77 0.41
CA PHE A 18 -13.22 5.20 -0.89
C PHE A 18 -12.01 4.61 -1.62
N PHE A 19 -10.86 5.31 -1.59
CA PHE A 19 -9.62 4.84 -2.21
C PHE A 19 -9.07 3.58 -1.52
N VAL A 20 -9.08 3.53 -0.19
CA VAL A 20 -8.76 2.34 0.61
C VAL A 20 -9.64 1.17 0.18
N SER A 21 -10.96 1.35 0.15
CA SER A 21 -11.89 0.27 -0.22
C SER A 21 -11.62 -0.28 -1.61
N ILE A 22 -11.30 0.57 -2.58
CA ILE A 22 -10.96 0.14 -3.95
C ILE A 22 -9.65 -0.66 -3.95
N LEU A 23 -8.61 -0.16 -3.29
CA LEU A 23 -7.31 -0.82 -3.22
C LEU A 23 -7.43 -2.19 -2.55
N PHE A 24 -8.20 -2.28 -1.47
CA PHE A 24 -8.49 -3.53 -0.78
C PHE A 24 -9.15 -4.56 -1.69
N ILE A 25 -10.19 -4.15 -2.42
CA ILE A 25 -10.90 -5.02 -3.37
C ILE A 25 -9.96 -5.47 -4.49
N ILE A 26 -9.16 -4.57 -5.06
CA ILE A 26 -8.19 -4.91 -6.10
C ILE A 26 -7.15 -5.92 -5.56
N GLY A 27 -6.63 -5.71 -4.36
CA GLY A 27 -5.70 -6.61 -3.71
C GLY A 27 -6.30 -7.98 -3.44
N LEU A 28 -7.56 -8.03 -3.00
CA LEU A 28 -8.30 -9.26 -2.76
C LEU A 28 -8.52 -10.05 -4.06
N LEU A 29 -8.94 -9.36 -5.13
CA LEU A 29 -9.10 -9.96 -6.46
C LEU A 29 -7.77 -10.45 -7.03
N PHE A 30 -6.71 -9.69 -6.88
CA PHE A 30 -5.36 -10.11 -7.29
C PHE A 30 -4.92 -11.37 -6.54
N GLY A 31 -5.11 -11.40 -5.22
CA GLY A 31 -4.83 -12.57 -4.39
C GLY A 31 -5.63 -13.80 -4.82
N TYR A 32 -6.92 -13.61 -5.08
CA TYR A 32 -7.83 -14.69 -5.45
C TYR A 32 -7.59 -15.21 -6.87
N TYR A 33 -7.43 -14.35 -7.88
CA TYR A 33 -7.35 -14.76 -9.28
C TYR A 33 -5.93 -15.05 -9.76
N ILE A 34 -4.92 -14.49 -9.13
CA ILE A 34 -3.52 -14.60 -9.59
C ILE A 34 -2.66 -15.33 -8.55
N ALA A 35 -2.54 -14.81 -7.33
CA ALA A 35 -1.61 -15.35 -6.36
C ALA A 35 -1.99 -16.75 -5.89
N ALA A 36 -3.26 -16.98 -5.54
CA ALA A 36 -3.73 -18.25 -5.03
C ALA A 36 -3.68 -19.40 -6.07
N PRO A 37 -4.22 -19.26 -7.31
CA PRO A 37 -4.12 -20.30 -8.31
C PRO A 37 -2.67 -20.65 -8.67
N LEU A 38 -1.80 -19.65 -8.75
CA LEU A 38 -0.39 -19.85 -9.05
C LEU A 38 0.29 -20.69 -7.96
N SER A 39 0.06 -20.34 -6.70
CA SER A 39 0.60 -21.05 -5.54
C SER A 39 0.06 -22.47 -5.44
N ILE A 40 -1.22 -22.69 -5.71
CA ILE A 40 -1.85 -24.01 -5.68
C ILE A 40 -1.33 -24.90 -6.81
N ASN A 41 -1.19 -24.36 -8.03
CA ASN A 41 -0.62 -25.09 -9.15
C ASN A 41 0.83 -25.51 -8.87
N PHE A 42 1.61 -24.67 -8.22
CA PHE A 42 2.95 -25.01 -7.79
C PHE A 42 2.94 -26.16 -6.76
N LEU A 43 2.12 -26.06 -5.71
CA LEU A 43 2.01 -27.11 -4.70
C LEU A 43 1.52 -28.43 -5.29
N ALA A 44 0.55 -28.39 -6.20
CA ALA A 44 0.02 -29.56 -6.87
C ALA A 44 1.05 -30.23 -7.79
N GLY A 45 1.92 -29.45 -8.43
CA GLY A 45 2.99 -29.95 -9.29
C GLY A 45 4.25 -30.40 -8.55
N TYR A 46 4.36 -30.12 -7.25
CA TYR A 46 5.54 -30.44 -6.46
C TYR A 46 5.46 -31.88 -5.94
N VAL A 47 6.10 -32.82 -6.65
CA VAL A 47 6.20 -34.21 -6.25
C VAL A 47 7.53 -34.41 -5.53
N VAL A 48 7.47 -34.75 -4.25
CA VAL A 48 8.67 -35.02 -3.42
C VAL A 48 9.19 -36.42 -3.67
N ASP A 49 8.29 -37.42 -3.83
CA ASP A 49 8.60 -38.81 -4.08
C ASP A 49 7.41 -39.46 -4.84
N ALA A 50 7.69 -40.37 -5.76
CA ALA A 50 6.68 -41.09 -6.54
C ALA A 50 5.76 -41.98 -5.69
N SER A 51 6.13 -42.24 -4.43
CA SER A 51 5.34 -43.03 -3.48
C SER A 51 4.34 -42.19 -2.66
N ILE A 52 4.40 -40.85 -2.74
CA ILE A 52 3.55 -39.93 -1.97
C ILE A 52 2.52 -39.29 -2.90
N GLU A 53 1.27 -39.74 -2.81
CA GLU A 53 0.15 -39.10 -3.50
C GLU A 53 -0.10 -37.70 -2.86
N ASN A 54 -0.02 -36.66 -3.68
CA ASN A 54 -0.36 -35.29 -3.27
C ASN A 54 -1.90 -35.21 -3.11
N GLN A 55 -2.41 -35.50 -1.92
CA GLN A 55 -3.83 -35.32 -1.62
C GLN A 55 -4.04 -33.87 -1.16
N ILE A 56 -4.46 -33.01 -2.10
CA ILE A 56 -4.89 -31.66 -1.77
C ILE A 56 -6.31 -31.76 -1.20
N ASP A 57 -6.40 -31.68 0.14
CA ASP A 57 -7.68 -31.65 0.82
C ASP A 57 -8.39 -30.29 0.57
N MET A 58 -9.72 -30.34 0.44
CA MET A 58 -10.57 -29.17 0.20
C MET A 58 -10.33 -28.08 1.25
N GLN A 59 -10.09 -28.47 2.50
CA GLN A 59 -9.84 -27.54 3.59
C GLN A 59 -8.51 -26.82 3.43
N SER A 60 -7.46 -27.52 3.04
CA SER A 60 -6.14 -26.93 2.74
C SER A 60 -6.21 -25.99 1.55
N TYR A 61 -6.96 -26.34 0.51
CA TYR A 61 -7.21 -25.47 -0.64
C TYR A 61 -7.89 -24.17 -0.22
N MET A 62 -9.01 -24.24 0.50
CA MET A 62 -9.75 -23.07 0.97
C MET A 62 -8.94 -22.19 1.92
N SER A 63 -8.16 -22.80 2.82
CA SER A 63 -7.26 -22.10 3.72
C SER A 63 -6.19 -21.31 2.95
N THR A 64 -5.53 -21.94 1.99
CA THR A 64 -4.51 -21.30 1.16
C THR A 64 -5.09 -20.15 0.35
N LEU A 65 -6.22 -20.37 -0.31
CA LEU A 65 -6.91 -19.37 -1.11
C LEU A 65 -7.31 -18.16 -0.27
N THR A 66 -7.89 -18.39 0.90
CA THR A 66 -8.31 -17.30 1.81
C THR A 66 -7.11 -16.54 2.34
N THR A 67 -6.08 -17.23 2.82
CA THR A 67 -4.88 -16.60 3.39
C THR A 67 -4.15 -15.77 2.35
N MET A 68 -3.97 -16.27 1.13
CA MET A 68 -3.35 -15.54 0.03
C MET A 68 -4.12 -14.28 -0.36
N SER A 69 -5.45 -14.45 -0.54
CA SER A 69 -6.30 -13.32 -0.96
C SER A 69 -6.32 -12.21 0.08
N VAL A 70 -6.48 -12.55 1.35
CA VAL A 70 -6.51 -11.58 2.45
C VAL A 70 -5.15 -10.93 2.65
N SER A 71 -4.06 -11.69 2.60
CA SER A 71 -2.70 -11.14 2.72
C SER A 71 -2.38 -10.16 1.60
N CYS A 72 -2.73 -10.49 0.35
CA CYS A 72 -2.58 -9.57 -0.78
C CYS A 72 -3.42 -8.30 -0.58
N ALA A 73 -4.67 -8.41 -0.11
CA ALA A 73 -5.51 -7.26 0.15
C ALA A 73 -4.86 -6.28 1.14
N PHE A 74 -4.29 -6.78 2.23
CA PHE A 74 -3.56 -5.94 3.21
C PHE A 74 -2.31 -5.28 2.62
N VAL A 75 -1.55 -5.99 1.80
CA VAL A 75 -0.34 -5.41 1.16
C VAL A 75 -0.70 -4.33 0.15
N PHE A 76 -1.85 -4.45 -0.52
CA PHE A 76 -2.33 -3.41 -1.42
C PHE A 76 -2.75 -2.13 -0.71
N GLU A 77 -2.93 -2.14 0.61
CA GLU A 77 -3.17 -0.94 1.42
C GLU A 77 -1.89 -0.11 1.71
N LEU A 78 -0.68 -0.63 1.39
CA LEU A 78 0.57 0.09 1.62
C LEU A 78 0.59 1.52 1.04
N PRO A 79 0.09 1.81 -0.17
CA PRO A 79 0.05 3.17 -0.70
C PRO A 79 -0.75 4.12 0.18
N MET A 80 -1.82 3.63 0.79
CA MET A 80 -2.66 4.44 1.64
C MET A 80 -2.04 4.72 3.00
N ILE A 81 -1.36 3.72 3.57
CA ILE A 81 -0.55 3.92 4.79
C ILE A 81 0.50 5.00 4.55
N VAL A 82 1.22 4.92 3.42
CA VAL A 82 2.21 5.93 3.04
C VAL A 82 1.58 7.31 2.85
N PHE A 83 0.39 7.40 2.25
CA PHE A 83 -0.34 8.66 2.12
C PHE A 83 -0.60 9.31 3.49
N PHE A 84 -1.08 8.54 4.47
CA PHE A 84 -1.32 9.05 5.82
C PHE A 84 -0.03 9.47 6.52
N LEU A 85 1.05 8.67 6.40
CA LEU A 85 2.35 8.99 6.99
C LEU A 85 2.97 10.24 6.35
N ALA A 86 2.82 10.40 5.03
CA ALA A 86 3.28 11.60 4.32
C ALA A 86 2.49 12.84 4.74
N LYS A 87 1.16 12.71 4.89
CA LYS A 87 0.29 13.79 5.36
C LYS A 87 0.57 14.18 6.81
N ALA A 88 0.96 13.22 7.65
CA ALA A 88 1.41 13.46 9.03
C ALA A 88 2.83 14.06 9.10
N GLY A 89 3.54 14.18 7.97
CA GLY A 89 4.91 14.69 7.92
C GLY A 89 5.99 13.71 8.42
N ILE A 90 5.61 12.46 8.71
CA ILE A 90 6.52 11.43 9.24
C ILE A 90 7.42 10.88 8.14
N VAL A 91 6.85 10.67 6.94
CA VAL A 91 7.57 10.11 5.79
C VAL A 91 7.69 11.16 4.69
N SER A 92 8.92 11.41 4.25
CA SER A 92 9.19 12.28 3.13
C SER A 92 9.53 11.49 1.86
N PRO A 93 9.17 12.00 0.66
CA PRO A 93 9.48 11.33 -0.60
C PRO A 93 10.98 11.09 -0.80
N GLU A 94 11.83 11.96 -0.24
CA GLU A 94 13.29 11.86 -0.32
C GLU A 94 13.80 10.66 0.49
N ILE A 95 13.26 10.47 1.70
CA ILE A 95 13.58 9.31 2.55
C ILE A 95 13.17 8.01 1.83
N MET A 96 11.96 7.97 1.28
CA MET A 96 11.50 6.79 0.53
C MET A 96 12.40 6.46 -0.66
N GLN A 97 12.87 7.46 -1.40
CA GLN A 97 13.79 7.25 -2.52
C GLN A 97 15.17 6.78 -2.07
N MET A 98 15.68 7.32 -0.98
CA MET A 98 16.97 6.92 -0.40
C MET A 98 16.94 5.45 0.05
N TYR A 99 15.84 5.02 0.66
CA TYR A 99 15.68 3.67 1.17
C TYR A 99 15.05 2.68 0.17
N ARG A 100 14.97 3.02 -1.12
CA ARG A 100 14.41 2.16 -2.18
C ARG A 100 14.97 0.74 -2.16
N LYS A 101 16.30 0.60 -2.06
CA LYS A 101 16.97 -0.70 -2.05
C LYS A 101 16.52 -1.57 -0.87
N HIS A 102 16.38 -0.96 0.30
CA HIS A 102 15.91 -1.65 1.50
C HIS A 102 14.42 -2.01 1.37
N ALA A 103 13.60 -1.13 0.79
CA ALA A 103 12.19 -1.40 0.55
C ALA A 103 12.00 -2.60 -0.39
N ILE A 104 12.80 -2.73 -1.45
CA ILE A 104 12.76 -3.90 -2.35
C ILE A 104 13.02 -5.19 -1.58
N VAL A 105 14.02 -5.21 -0.69
CA VAL A 105 14.32 -6.39 0.13
C VAL A 105 13.16 -6.73 1.07
N VAL A 106 12.58 -5.71 1.72
CA VAL A 106 11.40 -5.91 2.60
C VAL A 106 10.20 -6.44 1.81
N ILE A 107 9.96 -5.92 0.61
CA ILE A 107 8.88 -6.38 -0.27
C ILE A 107 9.10 -7.85 -0.69
N LEU A 108 10.33 -8.23 -1.01
CA LEU A 108 10.67 -9.63 -1.33
C LEU A 108 10.43 -10.55 -0.14
N ILE A 109 10.76 -10.12 1.07
CA ILE A 109 10.49 -10.88 2.31
C ILE A 109 8.98 -11.00 2.53
N LEU A 110 8.22 -9.92 2.37
CA LEU A 110 6.76 -9.95 2.49
C LEU A 110 6.13 -10.89 1.46
N ALA A 111 6.56 -10.82 0.21
CA ALA A 111 6.10 -11.73 -0.84
C ALA A 111 6.42 -13.20 -0.48
N ALA A 112 7.63 -13.48 0.03
CA ALA A 112 8.03 -14.84 0.45
C ALA A 112 7.22 -15.39 1.64
N VAL A 113 6.73 -14.52 2.52
CA VAL A 113 5.84 -14.91 3.64
C VAL A 113 4.43 -15.23 3.14
N ILE A 114 3.97 -14.51 2.11
CA ILE A 114 2.62 -14.67 1.56
C ILE A 114 2.55 -15.88 0.64
N THR A 115 3.56 -16.08 -0.22
CA THR A 115 3.60 -17.15 -1.20
C THR A 115 4.30 -18.40 -0.63
N PRO A 116 3.92 -19.62 -1.06
CA PRO A 116 4.75 -20.81 -0.84
C PRO A 116 6.17 -20.61 -1.39
N PRO A 117 7.14 -21.45 -1.00
CA PRO A 117 8.53 -21.32 -1.42
C PRO A 117 8.72 -21.65 -2.91
N ASP A 118 8.11 -20.84 -3.77
CA ASP A 118 8.23 -20.88 -5.23
C ASP A 118 8.71 -19.53 -5.77
N ILE A 119 9.85 -19.56 -6.45
CA ILE A 119 10.47 -18.37 -7.03
C ILE A 119 9.56 -17.70 -8.08
N SER A 120 8.85 -18.50 -8.87
CA SER A 120 7.98 -18.01 -9.93
C SER A 120 6.79 -17.25 -9.36
N ALA A 121 6.08 -17.83 -8.40
CA ALA A 121 4.97 -17.20 -7.70
C ALA A 121 5.45 -15.94 -6.93
N GLN A 122 6.59 -16.03 -6.25
CA GLN A 122 7.18 -14.89 -5.53
C GLN A 122 7.47 -13.71 -6.45
N ILE A 123 8.06 -13.92 -7.63
CA ILE A 123 8.33 -12.85 -8.59
C ILE A 123 7.03 -12.20 -9.07
N ILE A 124 6.02 -12.99 -9.43
CA ILE A 124 4.74 -12.49 -9.95
C ILE A 124 4.01 -11.66 -8.89
N VAL A 125 4.05 -12.06 -7.63
CA VAL A 125 3.46 -11.29 -6.52
C VAL A 125 4.29 -10.04 -6.20
N THR A 126 5.62 -10.11 -6.31
CA THR A 126 6.53 -9.00 -6.01
C THR A 126 6.34 -7.81 -6.96
N ILE A 127 6.12 -8.07 -8.27
CA ILE A 127 6.00 -7.01 -9.28
C ILE A 127 4.90 -5.99 -8.94
N PRO A 128 3.64 -6.37 -8.71
CA PRO A 128 2.59 -5.40 -8.37
C PRO A 128 2.87 -4.69 -7.04
N ILE A 129 3.48 -5.35 -6.06
CA ILE A 129 3.83 -4.70 -4.78
C ILE A 129 4.90 -3.63 -5.01
N LEU A 130 5.89 -3.88 -5.86
CA LEU A 130 6.89 -2.88 -6.24
C LEU A 130 6.24 -1.69 -6.97
N LEU A 131 5.30 -1.94 -7.88
CA LEU A 131 4.55 -0.87 -8.55
C LEU A 131 3.75 -0.03 -7.55
N LEU A 132 3.12 -0.67 -6.56
CA LEU A 132 2.42 0.02 -5.48
C LEU A 132 3.37 0.86 -4.60
N TYR A 133 4.58 0.39 -4.35
CA TYR A 133 5.60 1.16 -3.64
C TYR A 133 6.01 2.41 -4.43
N GLU A 134 6.25 2.30 -5.75
CA GLU A 134 6.54 3.45 -6.61
C GLU A 134 5.36 4.45 -6.64
N LEU A 135 4.15 3.93 -6.72
CA LEU A 135 2.93 4.75 -6.63
C LEU A 135 2.88 5.49 -5.29
N SER A 136 3.26 4.84 -4.19
CA SER A 136 3.33 5.44 -2.85
C SER A 136 4.32 6.61 -2.80
N ILE A 137 5.49 6.49 -3.43
CA ILE A 137 6.45 7.59 -3.55
C ILE A 137 5.85 8.77 -4.33
N HIS A 138 5.12 8.47 -5.41
CA HIS A 138 4.46 9.51 -6.21
C HIS A 138 3.38 10.25 -5.40
N ILE A 139 2.56 9.50 -4.68
CA ILE A 139 1.54 10.04 -3.77
C ILE A 139 2.17 10.94 -2.71
N ALA A 140 3.24 10.50 -2.06
CA ALA A 140 3.96 11.29 -1.07
C ALA A 140 4.49 12.63 -1.64
N ARG A 141 4.98 12.63 -2.88
CA ARG A 141 5.41 13.87 -3.58
C ARG A 141 4.25 14.84 -3.82
N VAL A 142 3.11 14.33 -4.27
CA VAL A 142 1.92 15.16 -4.53
C VAL A 142 1.42 15.79 -3.24
N VAL A 143 1.32 15.02 -2.16
CA VAL A 143 0.91 15.50 -0.84
C VAL A 143 1.83 16.63 -0.38
N ARG A 144 3.15 16.41 -0.40
CA ARG A 144 4.12 17.39 0.08
C ARG A 144 4.12 18.69 -0.74
N ARG A 145 3.99 18.59 -2.07
CA ARG A 145 3.85 19.78 -2.93
C ARG A 145 2.59 20.57 -2.61
N GLY A 146 1.48 19.87 -2.35
CA GLY A 146 0.23 20.51 -1.95
C GLY A 146 0.34 21.25 -0.62
N ASP A 147 1.01 20.67 0.37
CA ASP A 147 1.18 21.27 1.69
C ASP A 147 2.14 22.47 1.63
N ALA A 148 3.23 22.38 0.86
CA ALA A 148 4.14 23.52 0.63
C ALA A 148 3.44 24.70 -0.07
N ALA A 149 2.63 24.42 -1.08
CA ALA A 149 1.86 25.47 -1.78
C ALA A 149 0.84 26.14 -0.84
N ARG A 150 0.17 25.37 0.02
CA ARG A 150 -0.77 25.89 1.02
C ARG A 150 -0.06 26.76 2.06
N LEU A 151 1.12 26.34 2.53
CA LEU A 151 1.92 27.11 3.48
C LEU A 151 2.37 28.45 2.87
N ASN A 152 2.90 28.42 1.64
CA ASN A 152 3.32 29.65 0.94
C ASN A 152 2.14 30.61 0.71
N ALA A 153 0.97 30.08 0.35
CA ALA A 153 -0.24 30.90 0.19
C ALA A 153 -0.71 31.53 1.53
N LYS A 154 -0.56 30.82 2.65
CA LYS A 154 -0.86 31.36 3.99
C LYS A 154 0.11 32.50 4.35
N LEU A 155 1.41 32.25 4.17
CA LEU A 155 2.44 33.27 4.45
C LEU A 155 2.26 34.52 3.60
N ALA A 156 1.96 34.37 2.32
CA ALA A 156 1.66 35.51 1.45
C ALA A 156 0.44 36.32 1.91
N ARG A 157 -0.61 35.64 2.38
CA ARG A 157 -1.80 36.32 2.94
C ARG A 157 -1.49 37.06 4.25
N GLU A 158 -0.69 36.45 5.12
CA GLU A 158 -0.27 37.10 6.38
C GLU A 158 0.61 38.33 6.12
N GLN A 159 1.55 38.25 5.18
CA GLN A 159 2.37 39.37 4.75
C GLN A 159 1.53 40.52 4.14
N ALA A 160 0.59 40.16 3.26
CA ALA A 160 -0.33 41.17 2.68
C ALA A 160 -1.21 41.83 3.76
N ARG A 161 -1.64 41.06 4.76
CA ARG A 161 -2.42 41.58 5.90
C ARG A 161 -1.59 42.48 6.80
N ALA A 162 -0.32 42.13 7.05
CA ALA A 162 0.60 42.96 7.83
C ALA A 162 0.94 44.27 7.12
N ALA A 163 1.10 44.22 5.78
CA ALA A 163 1.37 45.44 4.98
C ALA A 163 0.15 46.36 4.86
N ALA A 164 -1.06 45.85 5.06
CA ALA A 164 -2.30 46.64 5.03
C ALA A 164 -2.67 47.30 6.37
N LEU A 165 -1.93 47.03 7.46
CA LEU A 165 -2.12 47.70 8.75
C LEU A 165 -1.38 49.05 8.73
N PRO A 166 -2.05 50.19 9.06
CA PRO A 166 -1.39 51.50 9.11
C PRO A 166 -0.32 51.49 10.20
N PRO A 167 0.80 52.22 10.00
CA PRO A 167 1.83 52.40 11.02
C PRO A 167 1.20 53.12 12.25
N GLN A 168 1.44 52.53 13.43
CA GLN A 168 1.06 53.17 14.72
C GLN A 168 2.01 54.30 15.07
#